data_e7718d9b9e1bacd037e38770db86ce0f
#
_entry.id   e7718d9b9e1bacd037e38770db86ce0f
#
_cell.length_a   1.000
_cell.length_b   1.000
_cell.length_c   1.000
_cell.angle_alpha   90.00
_cell.angle_beta   90.00
_cell.angle_gamma   90.00
#
_symmetry.space_group_name_H-M   'P 1'
#
loop_
_entity.id
_entity.type
_entity.pdbx_description
1 polymer ?
#
loop_
_entity_poly.entity_id
_entity_poly.type
_entity_poly.pdbx_seq_one_letter_code
_entity_poly.pdbx_strand_id
1 'polypeptide(L)'
;MKYFIASDIHGSAAWCRKMLEAFEKEQADRLILLGDVLYHGPRNNLPDEYDPPKVIEMLNPLKNRILAICGNCDSAVDQMVLQFPIMADYAILSLPGEDDQPDALVYLTHGHVWNENHLPPLCEGDILLHGHTHVPVVREHESYTYINPGSVAIPKDGSWHGYMILENGEFIWKSLEEESFGEEKMRWKRH
;
A
#
# COMPACT_ATOMS: atom_id res chain seq x y z
N MET A 1 12.92 11.38 -1.81
CA MET A 1 12.32 10.27 -2.60
C MET A 1 10.84 10.24 -2.30
N LYS A 2 10.02 10.19 -3.34
CA LYS A 2 8.56 10.14 -3.22
C LYS A 2 8.07 8.72 -3.47
N TYR A 3 7.38 8.14 -2.50
CA TYR A 3 6.77 6.82 -2.59
C TYR A 3 5.27 6.94 -2.83
N PHE A 4 4.77 6.17 -3.78
CA PHE A 4 3.36 5.91 -3.96
C PHE A 4 3.05 4.55 -3.32
N ILE A 5 2.14 4.51 -2.36
CA ILE A 5 1.83 3.32 -1.57
C ILE A 5 0.40 2.91 -1.81
N ALA A 6 0.21 1.66 -2.21
CA ALA A 6 -1.10 1.09 -2.52
C ALA A 6 -1.20 -0.34 -1.98
N SER A 7 -2.41 -0.82 -1.77
CA SER A 7 -2.69 -2.16 -1.27
C SER A 7 -3.99 -2.70 -1.84
N ASP A 8 -4.13 -4.02 -1.85
CA ASP A 8 -5.41 -4.70 -2.06
C ASP A 8 -6.05 -4.34 -3.43
N ILE A 9 -5.30 -4.60 -4.53
CA ILE A 9 -5.74 -4.45 -5.93
C ILE A 9 -6.69 -5.58 -6.32
N HIS A 10 -6.47 -6.79 -5.79
CA HIS A 10 -7.35 -7.94 -5.95
C HIS A 10 -7.73 -8.27 -7.40
N GLY A 11 -6.83 -8.06 -8.36
CA GLY A 11 -7.03 -8.38 -9.76
C GLY A 11 -7.96 -7.43 -10.52
N SER A 12 -8.34 -6.30 -9.96
CA SER A 12 -9.14 -5.30 -10.65
C SER A 12 -8.32 -4.53 -11.69
N ALA A 13 -8.60 -4.76 -12.97
CA ALA A 13 -7.96 -4.01 -14.05
C ALA A 13 -8.42 -2.55 -14.09
N ALA A 14 -9.68 -2.27 -13.76
CA ALA A 14 -10.21 -0.91 -13.72
C ALA A 14 -9.47 -0.06 -12.69
N TRP A 15 -9.36 -0.55 -11.46
CA TRP A 15 -8.73 0.20 -10.38
C TRP A 15 -7.21 0.20 -10.47
N CYS A 16 -6.59 -0.87 -11.00
CA CYS A 16 -5.16 -0.89 -11.29
C CYS A 16 -4.79 0.21 -12.30
N ARG A 17 -5.58 0.39 -13.36
CA ARG A 17 -5.37 1.45 -14.36
C ARG A 17 -5.42 2.84 -13.72
N LYS A 18 -6.46 3.14 -12.94
CA LYS A 18 -6.60 4.42 -12.21
C LYS A 18 -5.45 4.64 -11.22
N MET A 19 -5.02 3.60 -10.53
CA MET A 19 -3.86 3.66 -9.63
C MET A 19 -2.59 4.03 -10.40
N LEU A 20 -2.34 3.45 -11.55
CA LEU A 20 -1.17 3.75 -12.37
C LEU A 20 -1.24 5.15 -13.01
N GLU A 21 -2.43 5.62 -13.41
CA GLU A 21 -2.64 7.01 -13.84
C GLU A 21 -2.31 8.00 -12.71
N ALA A 22 -2.73 7.68 -11.48
CA ALA A 22 -2.39 8.47 -10.31
C ALA A 22 -0.88 8.42 -10.00
N PHE A 23 -0.25 7.25 -10.11
CA PHE A 23 1.20 7.09 -9.92
C PHE A 23 2.02 7.97 -10.87
N GLU A 24 1.66 8.01 -12.14
CA GLU A 24 2.32 8.88 -13.13
C GLU A 24 2.01 10.38 -12.86
N LYS A 25 0.77 10.73 -12.51
CA LYS A 25 0.39 12.11 -12.17
C LYS A 25 1.13 12.64 -10.94
N GLU A 26 1.33 11.79 -9.93
CA GLU A 26 2.08 12.12 -8.72
C GLU A 26 3.59 12.22 -8.98
N GLN A 27 4.09 11.74 -10.10
CA GLN A 27 5.53 11.67 -10.40
C GLN A 27 6.34 11.00 -9.29
N ALA A 28 5.77 9.96 -8.66
CA ALA A 28 6.43 9.24 -7.59
C ALA A 28 7.63 8.42 -8.10
N ASP A 29 8.68 8.32 -7.32
CA ASP A 29 9.89 7.59 -7.70
C ASP A 29 9.68 6.07 -7.68
N ARG A 30 8.91 5.57 -6.71
CA ARG A 30 8.67 4.14 -6.45
C ARG A 30 7.20 3.88 -6.14
N LEU A 31 6.71 2.75 -6.62
CA LEU A 31 5.43 2.17 -6.28
C LEU A 31 5.64 1.07 -5.23
N ILE A 32 5.01 1.21 -4.06
CA ILE A 32 4.99 0.20 -3.01
C ILE A 32 3.63 -0.48 -3.03
N LEU A 33 3.60 -1.81 -3.20
CA LEU A 33 2.41 -2.64 -3.13
C LEU A 33 2.45 -3.46 -1.85
N LEU A 34 1.47 -3.28 -0.99
CA LEU A 34 1.39 -3.97 0.31
C LEU A 34 0.62 -5.30 0.23
N GLY A 35 0.64 -5.97 -0.93
CA GLY A 35 0.08 -7.30 -1.12
C GLY A 35 -1.34 -7.32 -1.69
N ASP A 36 -1.85 -8.54 -1.85
CA ASP A 36 -3.15 -8.89 -2.43
C ASP A 36 -3.34 -8.28 -3.84
N VAL A 37 -2.40 -8.67 -4.74
CA VAL A 37 -2.29 -8.06 -6.07
C VAL A 37 -3.27 -8.65 -7.07
N LEU A 38 -3.29 -9.98 -7.26
CA LEU A 38 -4.00 -10.62 -8.36
C LEU A 38 -5.30 -11.33 -7.96
N TYR A 39 -5.33 -12.03 -6.84
CA TYR A 39 -6.48 -12.82 -6.43
C TYR A 39 -7.46 -12.01 -5.57
N HIS A 40 -8.75 -12.09 -5.89
CA HIS A 40 -9.79 -11.34 -5.16
C HIS A 40 -10.04 -11.84 -3.74
N GLY A 41 -9.58 -13.06 -3.41
CA GLY A 41 -9.85 -13.72 -2.12
C GLY A 41 -11.24 -14.36 -2.06
N PRO A 42 -11.40 -15.49 -1.35
CA PRO A 42 -12.63 -16.29 -1.39
C PRO A 42 -13.82 -15.61 -0.67
N ARG A 43 -13.59 -14.59 0.12
CA ARG A 43 -14.61 -13.90 0.92
C ARG A 43 -15.08 -12.58 0.33
N ASN A 44 -14.41 -12.08 -0.70
CA ASN A 44 -14.76 -10.83 -1.37
C ASN A 44 -15.58 -11.11 -2.63
N ASN A 45 -16.46 -10.19 -2.99
CA ASN A 45 -17.04 -10.16 -4.33
C ASN A 45 -15.94 -9.83 -5.35
N LEU A 46 -16.17 -10.20 -6.60
CA LEU A 46 -15.27 -9.80 -7.69
C LEU A 46 -15.28 -8.26 -7.81
N PRO A 47 -14.10 -7.62 -7.81
CA PRO A 47 -14.02 -6.19 -8.04
C PRO A 47 -14.28 -5.85 -9.51
N ASP A 48 -14.46 -4.56 -9.78
CA ASP A 48 -14.69 -4.03 -11.11
C ASP A 48 -13.60 -4.47 -12.10
N GLU A 49 -14.01 -4.93 -13.27
CA GLU A 49 -13.12 -5.51 -14.29
C GLU A 49 -12.10 -6.48 -13.66
N TYR A 50 -12.56 -7.51 -12.95
CA TYR A 50 -11.66 -8.55 -12.46
C TYR A 50 -10.96 -9.26 -13.61
N ASP A 51 -9.72 -8.91 -13.87
CA ASP A 51 -8.90 -9.41 -14.99
C ASP A 51 -7.41 -9.45 -14.58
N PRO A 52 -6.99 -10.45 -13.79
CA PRO A 52 -5.60 -10.60 -13.37
C PRO A 52 -4.58 -10.55 -14.53
N PRO A 53 -4.82 -11.16 -15.72
CA PRO A 53 -3.92 -11.00 -16.86
C PRO A 53 -3.65 -9.56 -17.25
N LYS A 54 -4.67 -8.70 -17.28
CA LYS A 54 -4.47 -7.27 -17.57
C LYS A 54 -3.71 -6.55 -16.47
N VAL A 55 -3.92 -6.90 -15.20
CA VAL A 55 -3.13 -6.34 -14.08
C VAL A 55 -1.67 -6.69 -14.25
N ILE A 56 -1.34 -7.93 -14.62
CA ILE A 56 0.03 -8.38 -14.91
C ILE A 56 0.65 -7.57 -16.05
N GLU A 57 -0.08 -7.38 -17.17
CA GLU A 57 0.37 -6.59 -18.32
C GLU A 57 0.67 -5.13 -17.95
N MET A 58 -0.11 -4.55 -17.06
CA MET A 58 0.06 -3.16 -16.59
C MET A 58 1.22 -3.00 -15.60
N LEU A 59 1.42 -3.96 -14.68
CA LEU A 59 2.44 -3.85 -13.63
C LEU A 59 3.84 -4.25 -14.10
N ASN A 60 3.99 -5.27 -14.95
CA ASN A 60 5.30 -5.79 -15.36
C ASN A 60 6.22 -4.76 -16.03
N PRO A 61 5.75 -3.80 -16.85
CA PRO A 61 6.61 -2.73 -17.37
C PRO A 61 7.27 -1.87 -16.28
N LEU A 62 6.66 -1.80 -15.09
CA LEU A 62 7.12 -0.99 -13.95
C LEU A 62 8.00 -1.79 -12.96
N LYS A 63 8.38 -3.02 -13.27
CA LYS A 63 9.13 -3.93 -12.38
C LYS A 63 10.33 -3.34 -11.65
N ASN A 64 11.03 -2.41 -12.29
CA ASN A 64 12.21 -1.74 -11.72
C ASN A 64 11.84 -0.58 -10.76
N ARG A 65 10.56 -0.19 -10.70
CA ARG A 65 10.04 0.85 -9.83
C ARG A 65 9.16 0.30 -8.71
N ILE A 66 8.83 -1.00 -8.73
CA ILE A 66 7.96 -1.65 -7.75
C ILE A 66 8.76 -2.28 -6.62
N LEU A 67 8.30 -2.07 -5.39
CA LEU A 67 8.60 -2.84 -4.20
C LEU A 67 7.30 -3.45 -3.72
N ALA A 68 7.23 -4.76 -3.53
CA ALA A 68 6.01 -5.43 -3.11
C ALA A 68 6.22 -6.34 -1.90
N ILE A 69 5.15 -6.44 -1.10
CA ILE A 69 5.03 -7.29 0.08
C ILE A 69 4.02 -8.39 -0.24
N CYS A 70 4.21 -9.58 0.30
CA CYS A 70 3.30 -10.71 0.14
C CYS A 70 2.02 -10.51 0.97
N GLY A 71 0.87 -10.49 0.31
CA GLY A 71 -0.43 -10.55 0.95
C GLY A 71 -0.90 -11.98 1.21
N ASN A 72 -2.04 -12.12 1.89
CA ASN A 72 -2.61 -13.45 2.14
C ASN A 72 -3.26 -14.09 0.92
N CYS A 73 -3.55 -13.31 -0.11
CA CYS A 73 -4.07 -13.80 -1.38
C CYS A 73 -2.99 -14.01 -2.44
N ASP A 74 -1.76 -13.53 -2.21
CA ASP A 74 -0.64 -13.71 -3.12
C ASP A 74 -0.02 -15.12 -2.96
N SER A 75 0.50 -15.65 -4.05
CA SER A 75 1.00 -17.03 -4.09
C SER A 75 2.26 -17.17 -4.92
N ALA A 76 2.94 -18.31 -4.78
CA ALA A 76 4.07 -18.66 -5.63
C ALA A 76 3.70 -18.72 -7.13
N VAL A 77 2.44 -18.97 -7.46
CA VAL A 77 1.96 -18.96 -8.86
C VAL A 77 1.94 -17.52 -9.40
N ASP A 78 1.54 -16.56 -8.58
CA ASP A 78 1.55 -15.16 -8.99
C ASP A 78 2.97 -14.64 -9.23
N GLN A 79 3.94 -15.11 -8.41
CA GLN A 79 5.35 -14.82 -8.63
C GLN A 79 5.89 -15.35 -9.98
N MET A 80 5.28 -16.40 -10.55
CA MET A 80 5.71 -16.92 -11.86
C MET A 80 5.37 -15.98 -13.03
N VAL A 81 4.39 -15.10 -12.85
CA VAL A 81 3.87 -14.20 -13.89
C VAL A 81 4.20 -12.74 -13.66
N LEU A 82 4.44 -12.32 -12.40
CA LEU A 82 4.90 -10.98 -12.04
C LEU A 82 6.43 -10.93 -12.11
N GLN A 83 6.98 -9.95 -12.85
CA GLN A 83 8.42 -9.82 -13.11
C GLN A 83 9.18 -9.02 -12.03
N PHE A 84 8.58 -8.83 -10.87
CA PHE A 84 9.18 -8.22 -9.68
C PHE A 84 8.89 -9.11 -8.46
N PRO A 85 9.74 -9.08 -7.40
CA PRO A 85 9.52 -9.89 -6.21
C PRO A 85 8.22 -9.50 -5.49
N ILE A 86 7.38 -10.50 -5.15
CA ILE A 86 6.12 -10.30 -4.41
C ILE A 86 6.03 -11.15 -3.14
N MET A 87 7.01 -12.01 -2.88
CA MET A 87 6.95 -13.00 -1.79
C MET A 87 7.71 -12.56 -0.53
N ALA A 88 7.95 -11.26 -0.38
CA ALA A 88 8.58 -10.74 0.84
C ALA A 88 7.54 -10.60 1.95
N ASP A 89 7.78 -11.22 3.12
CA ASP A 89 6.88 -11.12 4.28
C ASP A 89 6.79 -9.70 4.82
N TYR A 90 7.87 -8.94 4.69
CA TYR A 90 7.97 -7.53 5.10
C TYR A 90 9.10 -6.82 4.35
N ALA A 91 9.09 -5.51 4.41
CA ALA A 91 10.24 -4.66 4.09
C ALA A 91 10.35 -3.51 5.11
N ILE A 92 11.50 -2.86 5.14
CA ILE A 92 11.74 -1.74 6.05
C ILE A 92 12.24 -0.56 5.24
N LEU A 93 11.61 0.59 5.45
CA LEU A 93 12.11 1.88 4.97
C LEU A 93 12.70 2.64 6.16
N SER A 94 13.84 3.27 5.96
CA SER A 94 14.36 4.25 6.89
C SER A 94 13.72 5.61 6.60
N LEU A 95 13.14 6.20 7.61
CA LEU A 95 12.59 7.55 7.59
C LEU A 95 13.52 8.45 8.42
N PRO A 96 14.31 9.29 7.76
CA PRO A 96 15.22 10.18 8.47
C PRO A 96 14.46 11.09 9.45
N GLY A 97 15.01 11.26 10.63
CA GLY A 97 14.51 12.24 11.59
C GLY A 97 14.74 13.66 11.08
N GLU A 98 13.89 14.59 11.48
CA GLU A 98 14.08 16.03 11.26
C GLU A 98 14.71 16.65 12.53
N ASP A 99 15.62 17.60 12.35
CA ASP A 99 16.36 18.28 13.41
C ASP A 99 17.11 17.27 14.34
N ASP A 100 16.80 17.27 15.64
CA ASP A 100 17.42 16.39 16.64
C ASP A 100 16.66 15.07 16.87
N GLN A 101 15.66 14.76 16.04
CA GLN A 101 14.91 13.53 16.17
C GLN A 101 15.69 12.33 15.61
N PRO A 102 15.61 11.15 16.24
CA PRO A 102 16.21 9.94 15.68
C PRO A 102 15.47 9.51 14.41
N ASP A 103 16.19 8.77 13.54
CA ASP A 103 15.56 8.07 12.43
C ASP A 103 14.49 7.10 12.95
N ALA A 104 13.43 6.90 12.17
CA ALA A 104 12.44 5.89 12.43
C ALA A 104 12.43 4.84 11.34
N LEU A 105 12.01 3.64 11.67
CA LEU A 105 11.76 2.59 10.70
C LEU A 105 10.27 2.52 10.36
N VAL A 106 9.97 2.41 9.08
CA VAL A 106 8.63 2.09 8.60
C VAL A 106 8.62 0.62 8.23
N TYR A 107 7.95 -0.19 9.05
CA TYR A 107 7.73 -1.61 8.77
C TYR A 107 6.56 -1.76 7.81
N LEU A 108 6.87 -2.13 6.58
CA LEU A 108 5.90 -2.45 5.54
C LEU A 108 5.52 -3.91 5.65
N THR A 109 4.26 -4.20 5.91
CA THR A 109 3.72 -5.56 5.92
C THR A 109 2.38 -5.58 5.19
N HIS A 110 1.79 -6.76 4.97
CA HIS A 110 0.42 -6.80 4.48
C HIS A 110 -0.61 -6.63 5.60
N GLY A 111 -0.35 -7.17 6.79
CA GLY A 111 -1.24 -7.09 7.94
C GLY A 111 -1.87 -8.43 8.37
N HIS A 112 -1.75 -9.49 7.57
CA HIS A 112 -2.30 -10.81 7.94
C HIS A 112 -1.43 -11.58 8.95
N VAL A 113 -0.14 -11.29 9.03
CA VAL A 113 0.80 -11.86 10.01
C VAL A 113 1.18 -10.79 11.04
N TRP A 114 1.87 -9.75 10.58
CA TRP A 114 2.29 -8.63 11.40
C TRP A 114 1.25 -7.50 11.34
N ASN A 115 0.65 -7.16 12.48
CA ASN A 115 -0.42 -6.17 12.64
C ASN A 115 -0.46 -5.64 14.07
N GLU A 116 -1.44 -4.80 14.43
CA GLU A 116 -1.59 -4.23 15.78
C GLU A 116 -1.75 -5.27 16.90
N ASN A 117 -2.19 -6.51 16.60
CA ASN A 117 -2.32 -7.59 17.58
C ASN A 117 -1.07 -8.50 17.65
N HIS A 118 -0.21 -8.42 16.65
CA HIS A 118 1.03 -9.19 16.56
C HIS A 118 2.11 -8.31 15.91
N LEU A 119 2.76 -7.50 16.75
CA LEU A 119 3.73 -6.49 16.32
C LEU A 119 5.04 -7.12 15.83
N PRO A 120 5.67 -6.57 14.79
CA PRO A 120 7.08 -6.78 14.52
C PRO A 120 7.93 -6.11 15.63
N PRO A 121 9.25 -6.31 15.65
CA PRO A 121 10.12 -5.72 16.68
C PRO A 121 10.29 -4.20 16.47
N LEU A 122 9.25 -3.42 16.79
CA LEU A 122 9.23 -1.96 16.69
C LEU A 122 9.99 -1.32 17.85
N CYS A 123 10.71 -0.25 17.57
CA CYS A 123 11.23 0.69 18.54
C CYS A 123 10.28 1.88 18.74
N GLU A 124 10.57 2.69 19.76
CA GLU A 124 9.83 3.92 20.00
C GLU A 124 9.96 4.88 18.80
N GLY A 125 8.82 5.37 18.33
CA GLY A 125 8.71 6.25 17.16
C GLY A 125 8.69 5.56 15.81
N ASP A 126 8.78 4.23 15.76
CA ASP A 126 8.63 3.47 14.52
C ASP A 126 7.19 3.48 13.98
N ILE A 127 7.04 3.12 12.72
CA ILE A 127 5.76 3.11 12.04
C ILE A 127 5.45 1.68 11.55
N LEU A 128 4.27 1.17 11.90
CA LEU A 128 3.71 -0.05 11.31
C LEU A 128 2.77 0.35 10.17
N LEU A 129 3.12 0.01 8.95
CA LEU A 129 2.33 0.32 7.77
C LEU A 129 1.88 -0.97 7.09
N HIS A 130 0.57 -1.20 7.01
CA HIS A 130 0.01 -2.38 6.36
C HIS A 130 -1.36 -2.14 5.71
N GLY A 131 -1.75 -3.00 4.76
CA GLY A 131 -3.05 -3.05 4.09
C GLY A 131 -4.06 -3.98 4.77
N HIS A 132 -4.57 -4.97 4.05
CA HIS A 132 -5.39 -6.09 4.51
C HIS A 132 -6.77 -5.77 5.07
N THR A 133 -6.90 -4.72 5.87
CA THR A 133 -8.20 -4.34 6.44
C THR A 133 -9.09 -3.60 5.45
N HIS A 134 -8.50 -3.03 4.40
CA HIS A 134 -9.11 -2.21 3.36
C HIS A 134 -9.70 -0.88 3.89
N VAL A 135 -9.31 -0.46 5.08
CA VAL A 135 -9.79 0.78 5.72
C VAL A 135 -8.62 1.73 5.93
N PRO A 136 -8.63 2.90 5.31
CA PRO A 136 -7.58 3.89 5.53
C PRO A 136 -7.64 4.41 6.97
N VAL A 137 -6.47 4.45 7.61
CA VAL A 137 -6.38 4.88 9.01
C VAL A 137 -4.99 5.36 9.36
N VAL A 138 -4.89 6.30 10.29
CA VAL A 138 -3.72 6.55 11.12
C VAL A 138 -4.13 6.44 12.58
N ARG A 139 -3.33 5.72 13.38
CA ARG A 139 -3.57 5.55 14.81
C ARG A 139 -2.26 5.61 15.56
N GLU A 140 -2.14 6.61 16.41
CA GLU A 140 -0.97 6.80 17.27
C GLU A 140 -1.14 5.95 18.53
N HIS A 141 -0.13 5.15 18.81
CA HIS A 141 0.04 4.38 20.06
C HIS A 141 1.16 5.02 20.88
N GLU A 142 1.33 4.59 22.10
CA GLU A 142 2.34 5.13 23.02
C GLU A 142 3.77 5.02 22.47
N SER A 143 4.11 3.93 21.76
CA SER A 143 5.47 3.65 21.27
C SER A 143 5.61 3.59 19.74
N TYR A 144 4.52 3.55 18.99
CA TYR A 144 4.56 3.46 17.52
C TYR A 144 3.31 4.08 16.89
N THR A 145 3.35 4.31 15.60
CA THR A 145 2.16 4.73 14.83
C THR A 145 1.76 3.63 13.85
N TYR A 146 0.47 3.27 13.85
CA TYR A 146 -0.12 2.40 12.83
C TYR A 146 -0.69 3.22 11.69
N ILE A 147 -0.39 2.82 10.46
CA ILE A 147 -0.84 3.47 9.23
C ILE A 147 -1.36 2.42 8.24
N ASN A 148 -2.48 2.73 7.56
CA ASN A 148 -3.03 1.89 6.51
C ASN A 148 -3.48 2.76 5.32
N PRO A 149 -3.09 2.45 4.07
CA PRO A 149 -3.50 3.23 2.90
C PRO A 149 -4.97 3.01 2.49
N GLY A 150 -5.64 2.01 3.04
CA GLY A 150 -6.92 1.51 2.53
C GLY A 150 -6.75 0.51 1.39
N SER A 151 -7.75 0.39 0.53
CA SER A 151 -7.73 -0.52 -0.62
C SER A 151 -7.89 0.23 -1.94
N VAL A 152 -7.16 -0.22 -2.94
CA VAL A 152 -7.31 0.26 -4.33
C VAL A 152 -8.66 -0.18 -4.90
N ALA A 153 -9.04 -1.46 -4.71
CA ALA A 153 -10.17 -2.03 -5.44
C ALA A 153 -11.40 -2.41 -4.59
N ILE A 154 -11.21 -2.65 -3.30
CA ILE A 154 -12.29 -3.16 -2.43
C ILE A 154 -12.29 -2.40 -1.09
N PRO A 155 -12.56 -1.09 -1.07
CA PRO A 155 -12.64 -0.33 0.18
C PRO A 155 -13.76 -0.88 1.08
N LYS A 156 -13.56 -0.80 2.39
CA LYS A 156 -14.54 -1.25 3.41
C LYS A 156 -14.95 -0.10 4.32
N ASP A 157 -15.98 -0.34 5.12
CA ASP A 157 -16.51 0.57 6.14
C ASP A 157 -16.88 1.97 5.59
N GLY A 158 -17.33 2.02 4.33
CA GLY A 158 -17.71 3.28 3.69
C GLY A 158 -16.52 4.19 3.33
N SER A 159 -15.29 3.63 3.32
CA SER A 159 -14.11 4.33 2.86
C SER A 159 -14.08 4.44 1.32
N TRP A 160 -13.05 5.04 0.78
CA TRP A 160 -12.88 5.32 -0.65
C TRP A 160 -11.82 4.41 -1.29
N HIS A 161 -11.89 4.24 -2.60
CA HIS A 161 -10.81 3.69 -3.40
C HIS A 161 -9.62 4.65 -3.35
N GLY A 162 -8.47 4.19 -2.84
CA GLY A 162 -7.41 5.13 -2.53
C GLY A 162 -6.00 4.58 -2.57
N TYR A 163 -5.08 5.51 -2.39
CA TYR A 163 -3.65 5.31 -2.27
C TYR A 163 -3.07 6.32 -1.29
N MET A 164 -1.79 6.18 -1.00
CA MET A 164 -1.07 7.08 -0.12
C MET A 164 0.24 7.54 -0.76
N ILE A 165 0.63 8.78 -0.51
CA ILE A 165 1.94 9.32 -0.83
C ILE A 165 2.75 9.44 0.45
N LEU A 166 3.99 8.99 0.41
CA LEU A 166 5.00 9.28 1.43
C LEU A 166 6.10 10.12 0.80
N GLU A 167 6.22 11.34 1.27
CA GLU A 167 7.27 12.29 0.85
C GLU A 167 7.67 13.19 2.01
N ASN A 168 8.96 13.36 2.25
CA ASN A 168 9.50 14.23 3.31
C ASN A 168 8.89 13.99 4.70
N GLY A 169 8.69 12.72 5.08
CA GLY A 169 8.09 12.34 6.36
C GLY A 169 6.58 12.55 6.47
N GLU A 170 5.93 13.05 5.42
CA GLU A 170 4.49 13.20 5.37
C GLU A 170 3.82 12.02 4.66
N PHE A 171 2.72 11.53 5.25
CA PHE A 171 1.84 10.52 4.70
C PHE A 171 0.52 11.18 4.30
N ILE A 172 0.16 11.10 3.02
CA ILE A 172 -0.99 11.78 2.45
C ILE A 172 -1.87 10.76 1.74
N TRP A 173 -3.10 10.55 2.21
CA TRP A 173 -4.11 9.69 1.59
C TRP A 173 -4.85 10.45 0.51
N LYS A 174 -5.05 9.81 -0.64
CA LYS A 174 -5.70 10.40 -1.80
C LYS A 174 -6.69 9.45 -2.44
N SER A 175 -7.68 10.01 -3.11
CA SER A 175 -8.74 9.26 -3.78
C SER A 175 -8.38 8.85 -5.20
N LEU A 176 -8.86 7.66 -5.61
CA LEU A 176 -8.89 7.18 -7.00
C LEU A 176 -10.28 7.32 -7.63
N GLU A 177 -11.27 7.79 -6.89
CA GLU A 177 -12.63 7.95 -7.37
C GLU A 177 -12.71 9.09 -8.40
N GLU A 178 -13.54 8.92 -9.43
CA GLU A 178 -13.59 9.83 -10.57
C GLU A 178 -13.86 11.28 -10.17
N GLU A 179 -14.82 11.50 -9.28
CA GLU A 179 -15.23 12.83 -8.81
C GLU A 179 -14.19 13.52 -7.93
N SER A 180 -13.28 12.75 -7.33
CA SER A 180 -12.28 13.23 -6.38
C SER A 180 -10.86 12.72 -6.67
N PHE A 181 -10.56 12.42 -7.95
CA PHE A 181 -9.30 11.82 -8.37
C PHE A 181 -8.08 12.65 -7.98
N GLY A 182 -7.24 12.08 -7.09
CA GLY A 182 -6.05 12.73 -6.55
C GLY A 182 -6.34 13.74 -5.44
N GLU A 183 -7.60 13.90 -5.01
CA GLU A 183 -7.95 14.73 -3.87
C GLU A 183 -7.40 14.14 -2.56
N GLU A 184 -6.80 15.01 -1.75
CA GLU A 184 -6.34 14.64 -0.41
C GLU A 184 -7.55 14.38 0.51
N LYS A 185 -7.56 13.21 1.13
CA LYS A 185 -8.59 12.80 2.09
C LYS A 185 -8.12 12.86 3.53
N MET A 186 -6.83 12.64 3.76
CA MET A 186 -6.23 12.62 5.09
C MET A 186 -4.73 12.89 4.99
N ARG A 187 -4.13 13.44 6.05
CA ARG A 187 -2.70 13.71 6.15
C ARG A 187 -2.20 13.42 7.56
N TRP A 188 -1.00 12.89 7.64
CA TRP A 188 -0.27 12.74 8.89
C TRP A 188 1.22 13.00 8.66
N LYS A 189 1.87 13.64 9.62
CA LYS A 189 3.32 13.82 9.65
C LYS A 189 3.84 13.37 11.01
N ARG A 190 4.97 12.71 11.01
CA ARG A 190 5.69 12.36 12.24
C ARG A 190 6.10 13.64 12.97
N HIS A 191 5.82 13.72 14.26
CA HIS A 191 6.14 14.82 15.15
C HIS A 191 7.41 14.55 15.94
#